data_968bc7da094bfc2c9955b2790000015b
#
_entry.id   968bc7da094bfc2c9955b2790000015b
#
_cell.length_a   1.000
_cell.length_b   1.000
_cell.length_c   1.000
_cell.angle_alpha   90.00
_cell.angle_beta   90.00
_cell.angle_gamma   90.00
#
_symmetry.space_group_name_H-M   'P 1'
#
loop_
_entity.id
_entity.type
_entity.pdbx_description
1 polymer ?
#
loop_
_entity_poly.entity_id
_entity_poly.type
_entity_poly.pdbx_seq_one_letter_code
_entity_poly.pdbx_strand_id
1 'polypeptide(L)'
;FMSIEKSIPLSQLSPKQVREQIRSGQWKVNTSGVAPGYVQGNIVILPKAWADDFLKFCQMNSKACPIVGMSDEPGDFLLPSVGDDVDIRTDVPSYKVFHDGVCVEEVHDITSIWRDDLVTFVLGCSFSFEESLIADGLEVRNITEGVNVPMYRTNIECRSAGAFSGTTVVSMRPMVPKDAIRAIQICTRFPSVHGAPLHF
;
A
#
# COMPACT_ATOMS: atom_id res chain seq x y z
N PHE A 1 10.26 36.61 18.36
CA PHE A 1 10.93 35.81 17.30
C PHE A 1 10.28 34.42 17.33
N MET A 2 9.30 34.19 16.47
CA MET A 2 8.76 32.85 16.23
C MET A 2 9.80 32.12 15.37
N SER A 3 10.36 31.05 15.93
CA SER A 3 11.22 30.13 15.17
C SER A 3 10.36 29.48 14.09
N ILE A 4 10.67 29.72 12.84
CA ILE A 4 10.14 28.95 11.71
C ILE A 4 10.76 27.56 11.85
N GLU A 5 10.02 26.60 12.41
CA GLU A 5 10.38 25.19 12.31
C GLU A 5 10.46 24.88 10.81
N LYS A 6 11.67 24.63 10.34
CA LYS A 6 11.90 24.14 8.97
C LYS A 6 11.19 22.79 8.88
N SER A 7 10.07 22.75 8.18
CA SER A 7 9.42 21.48 7.87
C SER A 7 10.43 20.57 7.15
N ILE A 8 10.65 19.39 7.71
CA ILE A 8 11.53 18.38 7.11
C ILE A 8 10.94 18.02 5.74
N PRO A 9 11.73 18.05 4.64
CA PRO A 9 11.23 17.62 3.34
C PRO A 9 10.69 16.20 3.39
N LEU A 10 9.60 15.91 2.68
CA LEU A 10 8.93 14.60 2.67
C LEU A 10 9.87 13.44 2.34
N SER A 11 10.85 13.69 1.45
CA SER A 11 11.89 12.74 1.08
C SER A 11 12.93 12.46 2.17
N GLN A 12 12.87 13.15 3.30
CA GLN A 12 13.79 12.98 4.44
C GLN A 12 13.08 12.41 5.68
N LEU A 13 11.76 12.21 5.63
CA LEU A 13 11.01 11.62 6.72
C LEU A 13 11.30 10.11 6.81
N SER A 14 11.58 9.64 8.01
CA SER A 14 11.60 8.19 8.29
C SER A 14 10.17 7.65 8.34
N PRO A 15 9.96 6.33 8.11
CA PRO A 15 8.64 5.72 8.25
C PRO A 15 7.97 5.99 9.60
N LYS A 16 8.75 6.00 10.68
CA LYS A 16 8.26 6.33 12.03
C LYS A 16 7.72 7.76 12.11
N GLN A 17 8.47 8.75 11.61
CA GLN A 17 8.03 10.14 11.59
C GLN A 17 6.76 10.34 10.76
N VAL A 18 6.63 9.61 9.64
CA VAL A 18 5.38 9.63 8.84
C VAL A 18 4.22 9.09 9.64
N ARG A 19 4.38 7.94 10.32
CA ARG A 19 3.32 7.38 11.19
C ARG A 19 2.95 8.31 12.35
N GLU A 20 3.92 8.96 12.98
CA GLU A 20 3.67 9.96 14.03
C GLU A 20 2.82 11.13 13.52
N GLN A 21 3.06 11.61 12.29
CA GLN A 21 2.23 12.65 11.67
C GLN A 21 0.82 12.15 11.31
N ILE A 22 0.69 10.89 10.90
CA ILE A 22 -0.61 10.26 10.66
C ILE A 22 -1.40 10.17 11.97
N ARG A 23 -0.83 9.60 13.02
CA ARG A 23 -1.45 9.48 14.35
C ARG A 23 -1.91 10.82 14.92
N SER A 24 -1.14 11.88 14.71
CA SER A 24 -1.49 13.23 15.14
C SER A 24 -2.52 13.93 14.26
N GLY A 25 -2.95 13.30 13.16
CA GLY A 25 -3.90 13.87 12.21
C GLY A 25 -3.32 14.97 11.31
N GLN A 26 -2.00 15.16 11.32
CA GLN A 26 -1.31 16.12 10.46
C GLN A 26 -1.12 15.63 9.03
N TRP A 27 -1.11 14.30 8.83
CA TRP A 27 -0.98 13.66 7.52
C TRP A 27 -2.23 12.84 7.20
N LYS A 28 -2.95 13.21 6.13
CA LYS A 28 -4.22 12.58 5.73
C LYS A 28 -4.30 12.22 4.24
N VAL A 29 -3.16 12.30 3.54
CA VAL A 29 -3.07 12.00 2.11
C VAL A 29 -2.25 10.74 1.88
N ASN A 30 -2.23 10.22 0.64
CA ASN A 30 -1.42 9.07 0.31
C ASN A 30 0.08 9.31 0.57
N THR A 31 0.86 8.24 0.65
CA THR A 31 2.28 8.28 1.01
C THR A 31 3.21 8.13 -0.22
N SER A 32 2.72 8.37 -1.44
CA SER A 32 3.56 8.38 -2.64
C SER A 32 4.67 9.42 -2.54
N GLY A 33 5.91 9.02 -2.84
CA GLY A 33 7.09 9.89 -2.75
C GLY A 33 7.57 10.20 -1.32
N VAL A 34 7.04 9.52 -0.30
CA VAL A 34 7.37 9.71 1.11
C VAL A 34 8.22 8.54 1.61
N ALA A 35 9.16 8.80 2.54
CA ALA A 35 10.06 7.81 3.12
C ALA A 35 10.72 6.89 2.06
N PRO A 36 11.53 7.46 1.15
CA PRO A 36 12.15 6.70 0.07
C PRO A 36 13.04 5.57 0.60
N GLY A 37 13.13 4.47 -0.15
CA GLY A 37 13.91 3.29 0.23
C GLY A 37 13.20 2.33 1.19
N TYR A 38 11.98 2.64 1.62
CA TYR A 38 11.17 1.76 2.46
C TYR A 38 9.99 1.16 1.72
N VAL A 39 9.61 -0.05 2.13
CA VAL A 39 8.42 -0.72 1.60
C VAL A 39 7.16 0.04 2.04
N GLN A 40 6.26 0.25 1.09
CA GLN A 40 4.93 0.79 1.34
C GLN A 40 3.88 -0.28 1.03
N GLY A 41 2.77 -0.26 1.76
CA GLY A 41 1.71 -1.24 1.59
C GLY A 41 0.33 -0.63 1.77
N ASN A 42 -0.65 -1.29 1.16
CA ASN A 42 -2.06 -1.10 1.45
C ASN A 42 -2.49 -2.14 2.46
N ILE A 43 -3.51 -1.84 3.25
CA ILE A 43 -4.04 -2.79 4.23
C ILE A 43 -5.38 -3.36 3.80
N VAL A 44 -5.61 -4.60 4.20
CA VAL A 44 -6.91 -5.26 4.19
C VAL A 44 -7.12 -5.86 5.56
N ILE A 45 -8.22 -5.48 6.22
CA ILE A 45 -8.60 -5.96 7.55
C ILE A 45 -9.91 -6.72 7.41
N LEU A 46 -9.91 -7.98 7.82
CA LEU A 46 -11.03 -8.88 7.63
C LEU A 46 -11.34 -9.63 8.93
N PRO A 47 -12.60 -10.00 9.18
CA PRO A 47 -12.93 -11.02 10.19
C PRO A 47 -12.19 -12.33 9.93
N LYS A 48 -11.76 -13.02 10.98
CA LYS A 48 -11.08 -14.31 10.94
C LYS A 48 -11.76 -15.33 10.01
N ALA A 49 -13.08 -15.33 9.96
CA ALA A 49 -13.86 -16.24 9.11
C ALA A 49 -13.53 -16.13 7.61
N TRP A 50 -12.93 -15.02 7.16
CA TRP A 50 -12.56 -14.77 5.76
C TRP A 50 -11.04 -14.81 5.54
N ALA A 51 -10.24 -14.82 6.61
CA ALA A 51 -8.79 -14.61 6.53
C ALA A 51 -8.06 -15.72 5.76
N ASP A 52 -8.40 -16.98 6.00
CA ASP A 52 -7.75 -18.12 5.34
C ASP A 52 -8.00 -18.14 3.83
N ASP A 53 -9.24 -17.88 3.41
CA ASP A 53 -9.59 -17.78 1.99
C ASP A 53 -8.89 -16.58 1.34
N PHE A 54 -8.80 -15.46 2.04
CA PHE A 54 -8.08 -14.28 1.52
C PHE A 54 -6.56 -14.54 1.42
N LEU A 55 -5.97 -15.17 2.42
CA LEU A 55 -4.56 -15.58 2.38
C LEU A 55 -4.28 -16.46 1.17
N LYS A 56 -5.12 -17.48 0.97
CA LYS A 56 -5.03 -18.37 -0.20
C LYS A 56 -5.20 -17.62 -1.51
N PHE A 57 -6.16 -16.69 -1.57
CA PHE A 57 -6.35 -15.83 -2.75
C PHE A 57 -5.08 -15.03 -3.06
N CYS A 58 -4.47 -14.39 -2.07
CA CYS A 58 -3.22 -13.63 -2.23
C CYS A 58 -2.06 -14.53 -2.68
N GLN A 59 -1.90 -15.71 -2.08
CA GLN A 59 -0.85 -16.66 -2.48
C GLN A 59 -0.99 -17.12 -3.93
N MET A 60 -2.22 -17.37 -4.38
CA MET A 60 -2.51 -17.78 -5.76
C MET A 60 -2.37 -16.63 -6.76
N ASN A 61 -2.41 -15.38 -6.30
CA ASN A 61 -2.34 -14.16 -7.09
C ASN A 61 -1.23 -13.22 -6.57
N SER A 62 -0.07 -13.77 -6.23
CA SER A 62 1.02 -13.05 -5.54
C SER A 62 1.53 -11.82 -6.29
N LYS A 63 1.36 -11.75 -7.62
CA LYS A 63 1.71 -10.56 -8.39
C LYS A 63 0.72 -9.41 -8.18
N ALA A 64 -0.57 -9.71 -8.12
CA ALA A 64 -1.62 -8.72 -7.89
C ALA A 64 -1.74 -8.34 -6.41
N CYS A 65 -1.56 -9.31 -5.51
CA CYS A 65 -1.76 -9.17 -4.06
C CYS A 65 -0.52 -9.69 -3.30
N PRO A 66 0.66 -9.06 -3.43
CA PRO A 66 1.86 -9.50 -2.73
C PRO A 66 1.77 -9.17 -1.24
N ILE A 67 1.71 -10.19 -0.38
CA ILE A 67 1.68 -10.00 1.07
C ILE A 67 3.10 -9.67 1.55
N VAL A 68 3.25 -8.57 2.26
CA VAL A 68 4.50 -8.12 2.89
C VAL A 68 4.44 -8.16 4.42
N GLY A 69 3.26 -8.38 4.99
CA GLY A 69 3.04 -8.58 6.42
C GLY A 69 1.60 -8.97 6.72
N MET A 70 1.39 -9.56 7.89
CA MET A 70 0.06 -9.82 8.43
C MET A 70 0.15 -9.89 9.96
N SER A 71 -1.00 -9.79 10.64
CA SER A 71 -1.08 -10.01 12.09
C SER A 71 -0.79 -11.48 12.42
N ASP A 72 -0.13 -11.71 13.56
CA ASP A 72 0.22 -13.07 14.02
C ASP A 72 -1.02 -13.81 14.49
N GLU A 73 -1.89 -13.12 15.26
CA GLU A 73 -3.14 -13.67 15.77
C GLU A 73 -4.31 -12.73 15.45
N PRO A 74 -5.54 -13.25 15.40
CA PRO A 74 -6.73 -12.41 15.31
C PRO A 74 -6.82 -11.44 16.49
N GLY A 75 -7.18 -10.19 16.23
CA GLY A 75 -7.26 -9.12 17.23
C GLY A 75 -5.96 -8.34 17.41
N ASP A 76 -4.83 -8.85 16.93
CA ASP A 76 -3.56 -8.13 16.98
C ASP A 76 -3.61 -6.86 16.14
N PHE A 77 -3.36 -5.75 16.78
CA PHE A 77 -3.31 -4.43 16.13
C PHE A 77 -1.90 -3.88 16.00
N LEU A 78 -0.92 -4.46 16.70
CA LEU A 78 0.50 -4.18 16.51
C LEU A 78 1.05 -5.14 15.46
N LEU A 79 1.80 -4.63 14.49
CA LEU A 79 2.41 -5.42 13.44
C LEU A 79 3.96 -5.35 13.51
N PRO A 80 4.59 -6.06 14.46
CA PRO A 80 6.06 -6.02 14.63
C PRO A 80 6.81 -6.56 13.41
N SER A 81 6.19 -7.40 12.59
CA SER A 81 6.76 -7.91 11.35
C SER A 81 7.01 -6.83 10.28
N VAL A 82 6.34 -5.67 10.37
CA VAL A 82 6.51 -4.56 9.44
C VAL A 82 7.12 -3.30 10.07
N GLY A 83 7.21 -3.27 11.41
CA GLY A 83 7.87 -2.19 12.15
C GLY A 83 7.57 -2.24 13.65
N ASP A 84 8.55 -1.91 14.48
CA ASP A 84 8.49 -2.09 15.93
C ASP A 84 7.35 -1.34 16.65
N ASP A 85 6.85 -0.26 16.05
CA ASP A 85 5.85 0.63 16.65
C ASP A 85 4.58 0.79 15.80
N VAL A 86 4.34 -0.13 14.86
CA VAL A 86 3.19 -0.02 13.94
C VAL A 86 1.91 -0.44 14.65
N ASP A 87 1.03 0.54 14.90
CA ASP A 87 -0.37 0.32 15.31
C ASP A 87 -1.29 0.49 14.09
N ILE A 88 -1.82 -0.63 13.61
CA ILE A 88 -2.60 -0.63 12.37
C ILE A 88 -3.93 0.12 12.49
N ARG A 89 -4.36 0.51 13.69
CA ARG A 89 -5.61 1.23 13.91
C ARG A 89 -5.48 2.74 13.67
N THR A 90 -4.24 3.28 13.72
CA THR A 90 -3.97 4.72 13.71
C THR A 90 -2.88 5.14 12.72
N ASP A 91 -2.11 4.20 12.18
CA ASP A 91 -0.89 4.47 11.39
C ASP A 91 -1.12 4.51 9.89
N VAL A 92 -2.36 4.46 9.46
CA VAL A 92 -2.78 4.54 8.05
C VAL A 92 -3.54 5.85 7.83
N PRO A 93 -3.22 6.60 6.76
CA PRO A 93 -3.81 7.91 6.53
C PRO A 93 -5.34 7.90 6.40
N SER A 94 -5.91 6.82 5.89
CA SER A 94 -7.36 6.68 5.71
C SER A 94 -7.76 5.22 5.64
N TYR A 95 -8.93 4.91 6.23
CA TYR A 95 -9.58 3.60 6.20
C TYR A 95 -10.96 3.74 5.59
N LYS A 96 -11.29 2.86 4.64
CA LYS A 96 -12.65 2.69 4.15
C LYS A 96 -13.31 1.53 4.88
N VAL A 97 -14.39 1.82 5.58
CA VAL A 97 -15.15 0.82 6.35
C VAL A 97 -16.30 0.31 5.48
N PHE A 98 -16.41 -1.01 5.39
CA PHE A 98 -17.42 -1.68 4.59
C PHE A 98 -18.34 -2.53 5.47
N HIS A 99 -19.64 -2.43 5.22
CA HIS A 99 -20.66 -3.33 5.73
C HIS A 99 -21.44 -3.93 4.56
N ASP A 100 -21.54 -5.25 4.51
CA ASP A 100 -22.25 -6.00 3.46
C ASP A 100 -21.83 -5.54 2.03
N GLY A 101 -20.55 -5.29 1.81
CA GLY A 101 -19.99 -4.88 0.52
C GLY A 101 -20.19 -3.38 0.18
N VAL A 102 -20.80 -2.61 1.06
CA VAL A 102 -21.01 -1.17 0.87
C VAL A 102 -20.05 -0.39 1.74
N CYS A 103 -19.32 0.58 1.14
CA CYS A 103 -18.52 1.53 1.90
C CYS A 103 -19.45 2.48 2.67
N VAL A 104 -19.46 2.38 3.98
CA VAL A 104 -20.35 3.16 4.85
C VAL A 104 -19.69 4.43 5.38
N GLU A 105 -18.36 4.43 5.54
CA GLU A 105 -17.62 5.59 6.00
C GLU A 105 -16.14 5.53 5.58
N GLU A 106 -15.49 6.68 5.62
CA GLU A 106 -14.05 6.83 5.51
C GLU A 106 -13.53 7.57 6.73
N VAL A 107 -12.61 6.94 7.47
CA VAL A 107 -12.11 7.42 8.76
C VAL A 107 -10.59 7.39 8.82
N HIS A 108 -10.01 8.10 9.81
CA HIS A 108 -8.56 8.15 10.03
C HIS A 108 -8.10 7.32 11.24
N ASP A 109 -9.04 6.82 12.02
CA ASP A 109 -8.81 6.03 13.23
C ASP A 109 -9.92 4.99 13.34
N ILE A 110 -9.54 3.72 13.52
CA ILE A 110 -10.48 2.61 13.65
C ILE A 110 -10.45 1.96 15.04
N THR A 111 -9.84 2.63 16.03
CA THR A 111 -9.72 2.10 17.39
C THR A 111 -11.09 1.77 18.00
N SER A 112 -12.10 2.62 17.76
CA SER A 112 -13.44 2.45 18.32
C SER A 112 -14.24 1.30 17.72
N ILE A 113 -13.87 0.84 16.52
CA ILE A 113 -14.54 -0.26 15.79
C ILE A 113 -13.66 -1.51 15.70
N TRP A 114 -12.49 -1.49 16.39
CA TRP A 114 -11.61 -2.66 16.43
C TRP A 114 -12.26 -3.83 17.17
N ARG A 115 -12.03 -5.04 16.68
CA ARG A 115 -12.58 -6.28 17.27
C ARG A 115 -11.49 -7.34 17.37
N ASP A 116 -11.63 -8.24 18.34
CA ASP A 116 -10.67 -9.32 18.61
C ASP A 116 -10.66 -10.44 17.56
N ASP A 117 -11.59 -10.40 16.59
CA ASP A 117 -11.65 -11.35 15.49
C ASP A 117 -11.05 -10.83 14.18
N LEU A 118 -10.49 -9.62 14.17
CA LEU A 118 -9.95 -9.01 12.96
C LEU A 118 -8.53 -9.50 12.67
N VAL A 119 -8.28 -9.82 11.40
CA VAL A 119 -6.96 -10.19 10.87
C VAL A 119 -6.54 -9.14 9.85
N THR A 120 -5.34 -8.61 9.99
CA THR A 120 -4.78 -7.60 9.10
C THR A 120 -3.81 -8.23 8.12
N PHE A 121 -3.92 -7.85 6.86
CA PHE A 121 -2.96 -8.13 5.80
C PHE A 121 -2.37 -6.82 5.28
N VAL A 122 -1.07 -6.80 5.05
CA VAL A 122 -0.37 -5.69 4.39
C VAL A 122 0.05 -6.16 3.00
N LEU A 123 -0.48 -5.52 1.99
CA LEU A 123 -0.19 -5.82 0.59
C LEU A 123 0.81 -4.81 0.05
N GLY A 124 1.90 -5.27 -0.53
CA GLY A 124 2.92 -4.41 -1.11
C GLY A 124 2.36 -3.49 -2.21
N CYS A 125 2.86 -2.27 -2.25
CA CYS A 125 2.42 -1.22 -3.16
C CYS A 125 3.54 -0.78 -4.10
N SER A 126 3.19 -0.40 -5.32
CA SER A 126 4.13 0.11 -6.33
C SER A 126 4.88 1.38 -5.90
N PHE A 127 4.40 2.11 -4.92
CA PHE A 127 5.11 3.26 -4.34
C PHE A 127 6.50 2.88 -3.83
N SER A 128 6.69 1.62 -3.42
CA SER A 128 7.96 1.09 -2.92
C SER A 128 9.10 1.12 -3.94
N PHE A 129 8.82 1.10 -5.26
CA PHE A 129 9.86 1.15 -6.29
C PHE A 129 9.87 2.46 -7.09
N GLU A 130 8.95 3.39 -6.85
CA GLU A 130 8.89 4.67 -7.59
C GLU A 130 10.16 5.49 -7.40
N GLU A 131 10.76 5.48 -6.20
CA GLU A 131 12.05 6.13 -5.94
C GLU A 131 13.16 5.58 -6.85
N SER A 132 13.22 4.25 -7.03
CA SER A 132 14.23 3.63 -7.88
C SER A 132 14.07 4.00 -9.35
N LEU A 133 12.84 4.26 -9.82
CA LEU A 133 12.58 4.81 -11.15
C LEU A 133 13.11 6.24 -11.26
N ILE A 134 12.79 7.08 -10.28
CA ILE A 134 13.22 8.50 -10.24
C ILE A 134 14.74 8.61 -10.14
N ALA A 135 15.37 7.80 -9.29
CA ALA A 135 16.82 7.79 -9.12
C ALA A 135 17.57 7.38 -10.40
N ASP A 136 16.95 6.60 -11.28
CA ASP A 136 17.47 6.23 -12.61
C ASP A 136 17.12 7.28 -13.69
N GLY A 137 16.50 8.39 -13.33
CA GLY A 137 16.15 9.49 -14.24
C GLY A 137 14.84 9.25 -15.03
N LEU A 138 14.01 8.30 -14.61
CA LEU A 138 12.70 8.07 -15.22
C LEU A 138 11.64 8.95 -14.58
N GLU A 139 10.81 9.57 -15.40
CA GLU A 139 9.69 10.36 -14.91
C GLU A 139 8.57 9.45 -14.38
N VAL A 140 8.13 9.72 -13.15
CA VAL A 140 6.91 9.13 -12.58
C VAL A 140 5.83 10.21 -12.58
N ARG A 141 5.05 10.28 -13.67
CA ARG A 141 4.13 11.39 -13.96
C ARG A 141 3.12 11.69 -12.85
N ASN A 142 2.57 10.68 -12.20
CA ASN A 142 1.65 10.93 -11.10
C ASN A 142 2.30 11.71 -9.95
N ILE A 143 3.58 11.50 -9.68
CA ILE A 143 4.33 12.28 -8.67
C ILE A 143 4.59 13.69 -9.19
N THR A 144 5.05 13.84 -10.43
CA THR A 144 5.34 15.16 -11.04
C THR A 144 4.10 16.03 -11.10
N GLU A 145 2.94 15.45 -11.41
CA GLU A 145 1.65 16.14 -11.50
C GLU A 145 0.93 16.26 -10.14
N GLY A 146 1.47 15.70 -9.07
CA GLY A 146 0.88 15.74 -7.73
C GLY A 146 -0.48 15.03 -7.63
N VAL A 147 -0.69 13.98 -8.44
CA VAL A 147 -1.94 13.19 -8.46
C VAL A 147 -1.68 11.74 -8.08
N ASN A 148 -2.75 11.02 -7.73
CA ASN A 148 -2.62 9.57 -7.51
C ASN A 148 -2.36 8.83 -8.83
N VAL A 149 -1.64 7.70 -8.75
CA VAL A 149 -1.42 6.85 -9.93
C VAL A 149 -2.76 6.38 -10.50
N PRO A 150 -2.98 6.47 -11.82
CA PRO A 150 -4.21 6.00 -12.44
C PRO A 150 -4.31 4.47 -12.36
N MET A 151 -5.49 3.97 -11.99
CA MET A 151 -5.77 2.55 -11.85
C MET A 151 -6.87 2.10 -12.80
N TYR A 152 -6.70 0.92 -13.37
CA TYR A 152 -7.61 0.35 -14.36
C TYR A 152 -7.98 -1.09 -14.00
N ARG A 153 -9.26 -1.39 -14.08
CA ARG A 153 -9.73 -2.77 -14.03
C ARG A 153 -9.47 -3.45 -15.39
N THR A 154 -8.80 -4.58 -15.37
CA THR A 154 -8.50 -5.36 -16.59
C THR A 154 -9.55 -6.47 -16.80
N ASN A 155 -9.41 -7.20 -17.89
CA ASN A 155 -10.12 -8.45 -18.17
C ASN A 155 -9.31 -9.70 -17.78
N ILE A 156 -8.20 -9.52 -17.05
CA ILE A 156 -7.35 -10.63 -16.59
C ILE A 156 -7.91 -11.12 -15.26
N GLU A 157 -8.45 -12.34 -15.28
CA GLU A 157 -9.03 -12.96 -14.09
C GLU A 157 -7.96 -13.37 -13.07
N CYS A 158 -8.23 -13.06 -11.80
CA CYS A 158 -7.51 -13.65 -10.68
C CYS A 158 -8.00 -15.09 -10.45
N ARG A 159 -7.12 -15.94 -9.92
CA ARG A 159 -7.50 -17.28 -9.45
C ARG A 159 -8.34 -17.14 -8.19
N SER A 160 -9.56 -17.67 -8.24
CA SER A 160 -10.50 -17.59 -7.10
C SER A 160 -10.09 -18.48 -5.92
N ALA A 161 -10.39 -18.04 -4.70
CA ALA A 161 -10.24 -18.82 -3.48
C ALA A 161 -11.39 -18.46 -2.52
N GLY A 162 -12.19 -19.46 -2.14
CA GLY A 162 -13.40 -19.27 -1.35
C GLY A 162 -14.32 -18.22 -1.98
N ALA A 163 -14.68 -17.21 -1.23
CA ALA A 163 -15.53 -16.11 -1.70
C ALA A 163 -14.78 -15.05 -2.50
N PHE A 164 -13.43 -15.09 -2.55
CA PHE A 164 -12.63 -14.09 -3.23
C PHE A 164 -12.43 -14.43 -4.70
N SER A 165 -12.84 -13.51 -5.56
CA SER A 165 -12.72 -13.60 -7.01
C SER A 165 -12.73 -12.18 -7.61
N GLY A 166 -12.33 -12.05 -8.87
CA GLY A 166 -12.41 -10.82 -9.62
C GLY A 166 -11.27 -10.66 -10.61
N THR A 167 -11.29 -9.54 -11.33
CA THR A 167 -10.26 -9.23 -12.31
C THR A 167 -9.12 -8.43 -11.67
N THR A 168 -7.92 -8.58 -12.22
CA THR A 168 -6.74 -7.84 -11.79
C THR A 168 -6.94 -6.34 -12.04
N VAL A 169 -6.61 -5.52 -11.06
CA VAL A 169 -6.51 -4.07 -11.20
C VAL A 169 -5.04 -3.70 -11.39
N VAL A 170 -4.75 -2.82 -12.32
CA VAL A 170 -3.39 -2.37 -12.64
C VAL A 170 -3.27 -0.86 -12.55
N SER A 171 -2.09 -0.39 -12.19
CA SER A 171 -1.68 0.99 -12.49
C SER A 171 -0.99 1.01 -13.86
N MET A 172 -1.11 2.13 -14.58
CA MET A 172 -0.45 2.34 -15.87
C MET A 172 0.41 3.60 -15.81
N ARG A 173 1.62 3.47 -16.33
CA ARG A 173 2.57 4.58 -16.47
C ARG A 173 3.00 4.70 -17.92
N PRO A 174 2.50 5.70 -18.67
CA PRO A 174 2.92 5.91 -20.05
C PRO A 174 4.38 6.35 -20.08
N MET A 175 5.18 5.68 -20.94
CA MET A 175 6.62 5.93 -21.09
C MET A 175 7.02 5.79 -22.55
N VAL A 176 8.08 6.49 -22.98
CA VAL A 176 8.69 6.22 -24.26
C VAL A 176 9.38 4.85 -24.24
N PRO A 177 9.56 4.17 -25.40
CA PRO A 177 10.04 2.77 -25.45
C PRO A 177 11.32 2.50 -24.66
N LYS A 178 12.31 3.38 -24.79
CA LYS A 178 13.60 3.24 -24.08
C LYS A 178 13.41 3.27 -22.55
N ASP A 179 12.53 4.16 -22.05
CA ASP A 179 12.27 4.32 -20.62
C ASP A 179 11.40 3.17 -20.09
N ALA A 180 10.48 2.64 -20.91
CA ALA A 180 9.71 1.45 -20.58
C ALA A 180 10.60 0.23 -20.37
N ILE A 181 11.58 0.00 -21.25
CA ILE A 181 12.57 -1.09 -21.12
C ILE A 181 13.34 -0.92 -19.81
N ARG A 182 13.78 0.30 -19.49
CA ARG A 182 14.53 0.57 -18.27
C ARG A 182 13.67 0.38 -17.03
N ALA A 183 12.43 0.84 -17.05
CA ALA A 183 11.46 0.64 -15.97
C ALA A 183 11.20 -0.86 -15.68
N ILE A 184 11.07 -1.69 -16.72
CA ILE A 184 10.95 -3.15 -16.58
C ILE A 184 12.14 -3.73 -15.80
N GLN A 185 13.37 -3.36 -16.17
CA GLN A 185 14.59 -3.84 -15.51
C GLN A 185 14.64 -3.45 -14.03
N ILE A 186 14.19 -2.24 -13.69
CA ILE A 186 14.14 -1.75 -12.32
C ILE A 186 13.05 -2.48 -11.53
N CYS A 187 11.80 -2.47 -12.02
CA CYS A 187 10.66 -3.07 -11.30
C CYS A 187 10.84 -4.58 -11.06
N THR A 188 11.51 -5.29 -11.97
CA THR A 188 11.79 -6.73 -11.82
C THR A 188 12.56 -7.07 -10.53
N ARG A 189 13.30 -6.13 -9.97
CA ARG A 189 14.05 -6.31 -8.71
C ARG A 189 13.18 -6.24 -7.45
N PHE A 190 11.88 -5.89 -7.59
CA PHE A 190 10.95 -5.70 -6.47
C PHE A 190 9.77 -6.69 -6.51
N PRO A 191 10.02 -8.04 -6.51
CA PRO A 191 8.95 -9.02 -6.66
C PRO A 191 7.91 -8.98 -5.53
N SER A 192 8.30 -8.57 -4.32
CA SER A 192 7.41 -8.45 -3.15
C SER A 192 6.45 -7.26 -3.22
N VAL A 193 6.58 -6.37 -4.21
CA VAL A 193 5.70 -5.21 -4.41
C VAL A 193 5.29 -5.10 -5.88
N HIS A 194 4.79 -6.19 -6.44
CA HIS A 194 4.33 -6.46 -7.81
C HIS A 194 5.41 -6.88 -8.82
N GLY A 195 6.67 -6.45 -8.68
CA GLY A 195 7.75 -6.84 -9.59
C GLY A 195 7.62 -6.28 -11.00
N ALA A 196 8.02 -7.07 -12.00
CA ALA A 196 7.92 -6.70 -13.41
C ALA A 196 6.47 -6.33 -13.79
N PRO A 197 6.29 -5.44 -14.80
CA PRO A 197 4.96 -5.12 -15.32
C PRO A 197 4.18 -6.37 -15.75
N LEU A 198 2.86 -6.31 -15.69
CA LEU A 198 1.99 -7.36 -16.18
C LEU A 198 1.92 -7.34 -17.71
N HIS A 199 2.03 -6.13 -18.28
CA HIS A 199 1.97 -5.88 -19.72
C HIS A 199 2.78 -4.62 -20.06
N PHE A 200 3.30 -4.51 -21.29
CA PHE A 200 4.00 -3.35 -21.84
C PHE A 200 3.81 -3.26 -23.35
#